data_420aba81faffb900187f8fd7919f280c
#
_entry.id   420aba81faffb900187f8fd7919f280c
#
_cell.length_a   1.000
_cell.length_b   1.000
_cell.length_c   1.000
_cell.angle_alpha   90.00
_cell.angle_beta   90.00
_cell.angle_gamma   90.00
#
_symmetry.space_group_name_H-M   'P 1'
#
loop_
_entity.id
_entity.type
_entity.pdbx_description
1 polymer ?
#
loop_
_entity_poly.entity_id
_entity_poly.type
_entity_poly.pdbx_seq_one_letter_code
_entity_poly.pdbx_strand_id
1 'polypeptide(L)'
;QKSSWQLLMSIQQKDILLGLFLTSMTIQMIAQSISPILPLYVRALGQRDNLIFVSGMIVSAMGVSSMLFSGWMGKLGDRIGNHRLLLIALLYSGCLYILCAQAQTPLQLGILRFLFGIGTGALLPGVSALLNRLTPPEGISRIFSYNQLFYYLGGVLGPMMGSSIFMHFGYHWVFYGTALLAFTDLIFLLFLFRKYLKVRDVRAN
;
A
#
# COMPACT_ATOMS: atom_id res chain seq x y z
N GLN A 1 -31.01 -8.39 13.75
CA GLN A 1 -29.65 -8.20 13.23
C GLN A 1 -29.65 -8.48 11.73
N LYS A 2 -29.44 -7.45 10.89
CA LYS A 2 -29.30 -7.66 9.45
C LYS A 2 -28.08 -8.54 9.20
N SER A 3 -28.23 -9.58 8.36
CA SER A 3 -27.12 -10.44 7.94
C SER A 3 -25.99 -9.62 7.33
N SER A 4 -24.73 -10.08 7.50
CA SER A 4 -23.53 -9.40 6.96
C SER A 4 -23.66 -9.13 5.46
N TRP A 5 -24.28 -10.04 4.71
CA TRP A 5 -24.59 -9.88 3.29
C TRP A 5 -25.65 -8.81 3.01
N GLN A 6 -26.65 -8.66 3.87
CA GLN A 6 -27.68 -7.63 3.72
C GLN A 6 -27.13 -6.24 4.01
N LEU A 7 -26.15 -6.09 4.93
CA LEU A 7 -25.45 -4.83 5.18
C LEU A 7 -24.57 -4.45 3.97
N LEU A 8 -23.80 -5.39 3.44
CA LEU A 8 -23.02 -5.16 2.21
C LEU A 8 -23.93 -4.82 1.02
N MET A 9 -25.11 -5.45 0.95
CA MET A 9 -26.10 -5.16 -0.10
C MET A 9 -26.83 -3.83 0.06
N SER A 10 -26.94 -3.30 1.25
CA SER A 10 -27.59 -2.02 1.53
C SER A 10 -26.68 -0.81 1.27
N ILE A 11 -25.36 -1.02 1.17
CA ILE A 11 -24.40 0.04 0.86
C ILE A 11 -24.48 0.37 -0.63
N GLN A 12 -24.89 1.58 -0.93
CA GLN A 12 -25.10 2.06 -2.30
C GLN A 12 -23.82 2.08 -3.18
N GLN A 13 -22.64 1.86 -2.60
CA GLN A 13 -21.32 2.02 -3.23
C GLN A 13 -20.43 0.79 -3.03
N LYS A 14 -20.97 -0.40 -3.28
CA LYS A 14 -20.26 -1.69 -3.11
C LYS A 14 -18.94 -1.76 -3.89
N ASP A 15 -18.96 -1.21 -5.11
CA ASP A 15 -17.79 -1.21 -6.00
C ASP A 15 -16.60 -0.50 -5.35
N ILE A 16 -16.86 0.62 -4.64
CA ILE A 16 -15.81 1.41 -4.00
C ILE A 16 -15.28 0.70 -2.77
N LEU A 17 -16.16 0.10 -1.96
CA LEU A 17 -15.73 -0.67 -0.80
C LEU A 17 -14.84 -1.84 -1.21
N LEU A 18 -15.28 -2.62 -2.21
CA LEU A 18 -14.47 -3.71 -2.74
C LEU A 18 -13.14 -3.20 -3.31
N GLY A 19 -13.17 -2.09 -4.03
CA GLY A 19 -11.97 -1.43 -4.53
C GLY A 19 -11.00 -1.05 -3.41
N LEU A 20 -11.48 -0.48 -2.31
CA LEU A 20 -10.65 -0.14 -1.16
C LEU A 20 -10.09 -1.37 -0.44
N PHE A 21 -10.84 -2.50 -0.39
CA PHE A 21 -10.31 -3.76 0.13
C PHE A 21 -9.18 -4.30 -0.74
N LEU A 22 -9.35 -4.28 -2.07
CA LEU A 22 -8.31 -4.67 -3.01
C LEU A 22 -7.07 -3.76 -2.89
N THR A 23 -7.27 -2.46 -2.75
CA THR A 23 -6.17 -1.51 -2.48
C THR A 23 -5.44 -1.82 -1.18
N SER A 24 -6.16 -2.14 -0.08
CA SER A 24 -5.51 -2.57 1.17
C SER A 24 -4.66 -3.84 0.99
N MET A 25 -5.15 -4.79 0.23
CA MET A 25 -4.40 -5.99 -0.15
C MET A 25 -3.14 -5.63 -0.95
N THR A 26 -3.28 -4.78 -1.96
CA THR A 26 -2.18 -4.33 -2.82
C THR A 26 -1.14 -3.55 -2.03
N ILE A 27 -1.53 -2.64 -1.13
CA ILE A 27 -0.63 -1.90 -0.25
C ILE A 27 0.25 -2.87 0.56
N GLN A 28 -0.36 -3.89 1.12
CA GLN A 28 0.37 -4.87 1.92
C GLN A 28 1.26 -5.78 1.05
N MET A 29 0.79 -6.16 -0.14
CA MET A 29 1.63 -6.86 -1.12
C MET A 29 2.87 -6.05 -1.48
N ILE A 30 2.71 -4.77 -1.78
CA ILE A 30 3.80 -3.83 -2.08
C ILE A 30 4.78 -3.74 -0.91
N ALA A 31 4.29 -3.59 0.32
CA ALA A 31 5.14 -3.46 1.51
C ALA A 31 5.97 -4.72 1.78
N GLN A 32 5.39 -5.90 1.55
CA GLN A 32 5.96 -7.19 1.94
C GLN A 32 6.67 -7.95 0.81
N SER A 33 6.50 -7.55 -0.45
CA SER A 33 7.06 -8.26 -1.63
C SER A 33 8.57 -8.48 -1.55
N ILE A 34 9.30 -7.55 -0.96
CA ILE A 34 10.77 -7.55 -0.92
C ILE A 34 11.32 -8.21 0.35
N SER A 35 10.50 -8.38 1.38
CA SER A 35 10.93 -8.90 2.68
C SER A 35 11.76 -10.19 2.59
N PRO A 36 11.38 -11.23 1.84
CA PRO A 36 12.13 -12.48 1.79
C PRO A 36 13.46 -12.37 1.05
N ILE A 37 13.58 -11.46 0.09
CA ILE A 37 14.77 -11.32 -0.75
C ILE A 37 15.71 -10.21 -0.28
N LEU A 38 15.30 -9.38 0.68
CA LEU A 38 16.06 -8.21 1.10
C LEU A 38 17.47 -8.55 1.59
N PRO A 39 17.71 -9.55 2.46
CA PRO A 39 19.06 -9.90 2.86
C PRO A 39 19.94 -10.33 1.68
N LEU A 40 19.37 -11.06 0.73
CA LEU A 40 20.09 -11.50 -0.47
C LEU A 40 20.45 -10.31 -1.36
N TYR A 41 19.55 -9.34 -1.50
CA TYR A 41 19.81 -8.12 -2.27
C TYR A 41 20.86 -7.24 -1.59
N VAL A 42 20.79 -7.06 -0.27
CA VAL A 42 21.80 -6.32 0.52
C VAL A 42 23.19 -6.95 0.36
N ARG A 43 23.25 -8.29 0.35
CA ARG A 43 24.49 -9.02 0.07
C ARG A 43 25.01 -8.78 -1.36
N ALA A 44 24.12 -8.75 -2.34
CA ALA A 44 24.47 -8.47 -3.73
C ALA A 44 24.99 -7.03 -3.91
N LEU A 45 24.55 -6.08 -3.08
CA LEU A 45 25.06 -4.70 -3.03
C LEU A 45 26.41 -4.54 -2.34
N GLY A 46 27.08 -5.68 -2.01
CA GLY A 46 28.44 -5.70 -1.46
C GLY A 46 28.55 -5.80 0.05
N GLN A 47 27.43 -5.85 0.80
CA GLN A 47 27.46 -6.03 2.23
C GLN A 47 27.77 -7.49 2.59
N ARG A 48 28.91 -7.74 3.21
CA ARG A 48 29.36 -9.08 3.64
C ARG A 48 29.25 -9.28 5.15
N ASP A 49 29.64 -8.26 5.91
CA ASP A 49 29.65 -8.32 7.37
C ASP A 49 28.32 -7.80 7.93
N ASN A 50 27.87 -8.38 9.06
CA ASN A 50 26.65 -7.98 9.76
C ASN A 50 25.39 -7.90 8.88
N LEU A 51 25.29 -8.79 7.88
CA LEU A 51 24.24 -8.78 6.87
C LEU A 51 22.82 -8.73 7.46
N ILE A 52 22.57 -9.54 8.50
CA ILE A 52 21.25 -9.62 9.18
C ILE A 52 20.93 -8.28 9.85
N PHE A 53 21.91 -7.68 10.53
CA PHE A 53 21.75 -6.39 11.21
C PHE A 53 21.46 -5.27 10.22
N VAL A 54 22.24 -5.16 9.13
CA VAL A 54 22.05 -4.14 8.09
C VAL A 54 20.69 -4.30 7.40
N SER A 55 20.32 -5.53 7.07
CA SER A 55 19.00 -5.82 6.49
C SER A 55 17.86 -5.44 7.44
N GLY A 56 18.00 -5.75 8.74
CA GLY A 56 17.07 -5.34 9.77
C GLY A 56 16.94 -3.82 9.89
N MET A 57 18.04 -3.08 9.83
CA MET A 57 18.02 -1.61 9.82
C MET A 57 17.27 -1.05 8.61
N ILE A 58 17.47 -1.61 7.42
CA ILE A 58 16.79 -1.19 6.19
C ILE A 58 15.28 -1.44 6.28
N VAL A 59 14.86 -2.58 6.84
CA VAL A 59 13.43 -2.86 7.10
C VAL A 59 12.86 -1.89 8.12
N SER A 60 13.58 -1.69 9.22
CA SER A 60 13.15 -0.81 10.31
C SER A 60 13.05 0.66 9.88
N ALA A 61 13.90 1.10 8.96
CA ALA A 61 13.89 2.46 8.42
C ALA A 61 12.52 2.83 7.83
N MET A 62 11.88 1.90 7.08
CA MET A 62 10.53 2.08 6.56
C MET A 62 9.50 2.20 7.70
N GLY A 63 9.57 1.32 8.70
CA GLY A 63 8.63 1.31 9.83
C GLY A 63 8.73 2.58 10.67
N VAL A 64 9.95 3.00 11.03
CA VAL A 64 10.22 4.22 11.78
C VAL A 64 9.69 5.46 11.05
N SER A 65 10.01 5.59 9.77
CA SER A 65 9.54 6.67 8.94
C SER A 65 8.01 6.69 8.83
N SER A 66 7.38 5.57 8.58
CA SER A 66 5.92 5.44 8.54
C SER A 66 5.28 5.89 9.87
N MET A 67 5.84 5.46 11.00
CA MET A 67 5.37 5.85 12.33
C MET A 67 5.48 7.37 12.56
N LEU A 68 6.62 7.97 12.23
CA LEU A 68 6.87 9.40 12.43
C LEU A 68 5.94 10.27 11.58
N PHE A 69 5.69 9.88 10.34
CA PHE A 69 4.96 10.71 9.37
C PHE A 69 3.46 10.38 9.25
N SER A 70 2.98 9.26 9.79
CA SER A 70 1.58 8.85 9.65
C SER A 70 0.59 9.89 10.21
N GLY A 71 0.87 10.47 11.37
CA GLY A 71 0.02 11.51 11.96
C GLY A 71 -0.04 12.80 11.13
N TRP A 72 1.09 13.19 10.52
CA TRP A 72 1.15 14.34 9.63
C TRP A 72 0.46 14.06 8.29
N MET A 73 0.65 12.88 7.75
CA MET A 73 -0.03 12.43 6.53
C MET A 73 -1.55 12.32 6.72
N GLY A 74 -2.01 11.89 7.89
CA GLY A 74 -3.44 11.90 8.23
C GLY A 74 -4.03 13.31 8.15
N LYS A 75 -3.39 14.30 8.79
CA LYS A 75 -3.81 15.71 8.74
C LYS A 75 -3.77 16.28 7.30
N LEU A 76 -2.78 15.87 6.51
CA LEU A 76 -2.70 16.26 5.10
C LEU A 76 -3.88 15.68 4.30
N GLY A 77 -4.23 14.40 4.55
CA GLY A 77 -5.39 13.77 3.94
C GLY A 77 -6.72 14.46 4.25
N ASP A 78 -6.87 14.98 5.47
CA ASP A 78 -8.05 15.75 5.85
C ASP A 78 -8.14 17.09 5.10
N ARG A 79 -6.99 17.72 4.78
CA ARG A 79 -6.94 19.00 4.05
C ARG A 79 -7.15 18.86 2.54
N ILE A 80 -6.42 17.94 1.89
CA ILE A 80 -6.45 17.79 0.42
C ILE A 80 -7.46 16.76 -0.07
N GLY A 81 -8.02 15.97 0.85
CA GLY A 81 -8.93 14.86 0.58
C GLY A 81 -8.18 13.51 0.55
N ASN A 82 -8.68 12.55 1.34
CA ASN A 82 -8.04 11.23 1.49
C ASN A 82 -7.93 10.45 0.16
N HIS A 83 -8.87 10.64 -0.77
CA HIS A 83 -8.81 10.03 -2.11
C HIS A 83 -7.62 10.54 -2.94
N ARG A 84 -7.33 11.85 -2.88
CA ARG A 84 -6.19 12.45 -3.57
C ARG A 84 -4.87 12.04 -2.93
N LEU A 85 -4.82 12.06 -1.60
CA LEU A 85 -3.63 11.63 -0.86
C LEU A 85 -3.28 10.18 -1.18
N LEU A 86 -4.26 9.29 -1.25
CA LEU A 86 -4.07 7.88 -1.57
C LEU A 86 -3.46 7.70 -2.98
N LEU A 87 -3.97 8.43 -3.98
CA LEU A 87 -3.44 8.40 -5.34
C LEU A 87 -1.99 8.92 -5.41
N ILE A 88 -1.71 10.05 -4.74
CA ILE A 88 -0.36 10.63 -4.68
C ILE A 88 0.61 9.65 -3.98
N ALA A 89 0.19 9.04 -2.89
CA ALA A 89 1.02 8.10 -2.15
C ALA A 89 1.32 6.81 -2.94
N LEU A 90 0.37 6.31 -3.74
CA LEU A 90 0.61 5.17 -4.64
C LEU A 90 1.57 5.53 -5.77
N LEU A 91 1.40 6.69 -6.39
CA LEU A 91 2.33 7.20 -7.41
C LEU A 91 3.74 7.33 -6.84
N TYR A 92 3.88 7.97 -5.70
CA TYR A 92 5.14 8.14 -4.98
C TYR A 92 5.79 6.81 -4.64
N SER A 93 5.01 5.86 -4.13
CA SER A 93 5.49 4.51 -3.78
C SER A 93 6.00 3.76 -5.01
N GLY A 94 5.27 3.81 -6.13
CA GLY A 94 5.70 3.18 -7.39
C GLY A 94 7.01 3.76 -7.92
N CYS A 95 7.16 5.09 -7.90
CA CYS A 95 8.40 5.76 -8.30
C CYS A 95 9.58 5.35 -7.41
N LEU A 96 9.40 5.29 -6.10
CA LEU A 96 10.45 4.87 -5.17
C LEU A 96 10.87 3.42 -5.37
N TYR A 97 9.96 2.51 -5.72
CA TYR A 97 10.33 1.14 -6.04
C TYR A 97 11.21 1.05 -7.28
N ILE A 98 10.96 1.88 -8.31
CA ILE A 98 11.85 1.95 -9.48
C ILE A 98 13.25 2.44 -9.06
N LEU A 99 13.34 3.44 -8.18
CA LEU A 99 14.62 3.92 -7.65
C LEU A 99 15.31 2.86 -6.78
N CYS A 100 14.57 2.10 -5.97
CA CYS A 100 15.13 0.98 -5.20
C CYS A 100 15.75 -0.11 -6.09
N ALA A 101 15.19 -0.34 -7.29
CA ALA A 101 15.78 -1.26 -8.26
C ALA A 101 17.16 -0.80 -8.77
N GLN A 102 17.44 0.49 -8.72
CA GLN A 102 18.69 1.09 -9.20
C GLN A 102 19.68 1.38 -8.07
N ALA A 103 19.38 0.98 -6.83
CA ALA A 103 20.27 1.19 -5.69
C ALA A 103 21.60 0.43 -5.92
N GLN A 104 22.72 1.10 -5.67
CA GLN A 104 24.06 0.55 -5.83
C GLN A 104 24.72 0.22 -4.50
N THR A 105 24.20 0.76 -3.39
CA THR A 105 24.74 0.55 -2.05
C THR A 105 23.63 0.25 -1.04
N PRO A 106 23.91 -0.50 0.03
CA PRO A 106 22.96 -0.73 1.11
C PRO A 106 22.43 0.55 1.75
N LEU A 107 23.29 1.59 1.85
CA LEU A 107 22.90 2.90 2.39
C LEU A 107 21.85 3.59 1.52
N GLN A 108 22.07 3.62 0.19
CA GLN A 108 21.08 4.15 -0.74
C GLN A 108 19.75 3.43 -0.62
N LEU A 109 19.77 2.10 -0.55
CA LEU A 109 18.56 1.31 -0.35
C LEU A 109 17.86 1.66 0.98
N GLY A 110 18.62 1.83 2.06
CA GLY A 110 18.10 2.24 3.37
C GLY A 110 17.40 3.61 3.33
N ILE A 111 18.02 4.60 2.66
CA ILE A 111 17.45 5.94 2.47
C ILE A 111 16.16 5.85 1.65
N LEU A 112 16.17 5.13 0.54
CA LEU A 112 14.97 4.95 -0.30
C LEU A 112 13.85 4.23 0.46
N ARG A 113 14.17 3.26 1.31
CA ARG A 113 13.21 2.59 2.18
C ARG A 113 12.65 3.51 3.26
N PHE A 114 13.47 4.39 3.80
CA PHE A 114 13.01 5.43 4.72
C PHE A 114 12.02 6.38 4.02
N LEU A 115 12.36 6.86 2.83
CA LEU A 115 11.46 7.69 2.03
C LEU A 115 10.16 6.95 1.68
N PHE A 116 10.23 5.68 1.31
CA PHE A 116 9.06 4.85 1.05
C PHE A 116 8.12 4.76 2.27
N GLY A 117 8.67 4.69 3.48
CA GLY A 117 7.89 4.69 4.72
C GLY A 117 7.01 5.94 4.90
N ILE A 118 7.45 7.10 4.40
CA ILE A 118 6.63 8.33 4.40
C ILE A 118 5.35 8.12 3.59
N GLY A 119 5.47 7.54 2.39
CA GLY A 119 4.33 7.22 1.53
C GLY A 119 3.38 6.18 2.16
N THR A 120 3.92 5.11 2.74
CA THR A 120 3.10 4.08 3.41
C THR A 120 2.38 4.62 4.64
N GLY A 121 2.96 5.61 5.33
CA GLY A 121 2.32 6.34 6.41
C GLY A 121 1.04 7.07 6.00
N ALA A 122 0.85 7.34 4.70
CA ALA A 122 -0.37 7.94 4.15
C ALA A 122 -1.39 6.90 3.66
N LEU A 123 -0.92 5.74 3.17
CA LEU A 123 -1.75 4.77 2.46
C LEU A 123 -2.82 4.14 3.37
N LEU A 124 -2.42 3.56 4.49
CA LEU A 124 -3.35 2.88 5.40
C LEU A 124 -4.35 3.82 6.09
N PRO A 125 -3.93 4.98 6.64
CA PRO A 125 -4.86 5.98 7.16
C PRO A 125 -5.81 6.50 6.08
N GLY A 126 -5.33 6.69 4.85
CA GLY A 126 -6.14 7.12 3.71
C GLY A 126 -7.27 6.14 3.38
N VAL A 127 -6.97 4.84 3.29
CA VAL A 127 -7.99 3.81 3.08
C VAL A 127 -8.97 3.76 4.25
N SER A 128 -8.46 3.76 5.48
CA SER A 128 -9.30 3.71 6.70
C SER A 128 -10.26 4.89 6.80
N ALA A 129 -9.80 6.09 6.48
CA ALA A 129 -10.64 7.30 6.46
C ALA A 129 -11.74 7.22 5.39
N LEU A 130 -11.43 6.69 4.20
CA LEU A 130 -12.41 6.49 3.14
C LEU A 130 -13.44 5.42 3.52
N LEU A 131 -13.01 4.28 4.07
CA LEU A 131 -13.91 3.24 4.57
C LEU A 131 -14.86 3.78 5.63
N ASN A 132 -14.35 4.57 6.58
CA ASN A 132 -15.15 5.17 7.64
C ASN A 132 -16.22 6.13 7.09
N ARG A 133 -15.88 6.91 6.05
CA ARG A 133 -16.84 7.85 5.40
C ARG A 133 -17.93 7.14 4.59
N LEU A 134 -17.64 5.96 4.06
CA LEU A 134 -18.54 5.23 3.16
C LEU A 134 -19.43 4.22 3.92
N THR A 135 -19.14 3.96 5.18
CA THR A 135 -19.80 2.93 5.98
C THR A 135 -20.70 3.54 7.04
N PRO A 136 -21.98 3.12 7.15
CA PRO A 136 -22.84 3.51 8.27
C PRO A 136 -22.27 3.06 9.62
N PRO A 137 -22.52 3.79 10.72
CA PRO A 137 -21.97 3.50 12.05
C PRO A 137 -22.21 2.06 12.51
N GLU A 138 -23.37 1.48 12.20
CA GLU A 138 -23.75 0.13 12.61
C GLU A 138 -22.95 -0.97 11.88
N GLY A 139 -22.31 -0.66 10.76
CA GLY A 139 -21.55 -1.61 9.93
C GLY A 139 -20.03 -1.45 9.98
N ILE A 140 -19.52 -0.41 10.63
CA ILE A 140 -18.09 -0.05 10.61
C ILE A 140 -17.20 -1.22 11.01
N SER A 141 -17.44 -1.83 12.17
CA SER A 141 -16.58 -2.93 12.68
C SER A 141 -16.49 -4.10 11.70
N ARG A 142 -17.61 -4.44 11.05
CA ARG A 142 -17.63 -5.54 10.06
C ARG A 142 -16.85 -5.20 8.79
N ILE A 143 -17.02 -3.98 8.29
CA ILE A 143 -16.29 -3.52 7.09
C ILE A 143 -14.79 -3.48 7.36
N PHE A 144 -14.37 -3.00 8.53
CA PHE A 144 -12.97 -3.05 8.93
C PHE A 144 -12.44 -4.49 9.09
N SER A 145 -13.24 -5.43 9.58
CA SER A 145 -12.85 -6.84 9.65
C SER A 145 -12.63 -7.44 8.25
N TYR A 146 -13.50 -7.14 7.29
CA TYR A 146 -13.29 -7.56 5.90
C TYR A 146 -12.05 -6.89 5.27
N ASN A 147 -11.86 -5.60 5.51
CA ASN A 147 -10.66 -4.90 5.05
C ASN A 147 -9.38 -5.54 5.62
N GLN A 148 -9.41 -5.92 6.90
CA GLN A 148 -8.28 -6.58 7.55
C GLN A 148 -7.99 -7.97 6.97
N LEU A 149 -9.02 -8.71 6.56
CA LEU A 149 -8.86 -9.97 5.85
C LEU A 149 -8.08 -9.78 4.54
N PHE A 150 -8.50 -8.82 3.71
CA PHE A 150 -7.79 -8.50 2.46
C PHE A 150 -6.36 -8.01 2.72
N TYR A 151 -6.16 -7.19 3.73
CA TYR A 151 -4.85 -6.73 4.14
C TYR A 151 -3.92 -7.91 4.49
N TYR A 152 -4.37 -8.87 5.28
CA TYR A 152 -3.56 -10.05 5.62
C TYR A 152 -3.33 -10.97 4.42
N LEU A 153 -4.31 -11.12 3.53
CA LEU A 153 -4.10 -11.83 2.26
C LEU A 153 -2.97 -11.21 1.45
N GLY A 154 -2.90 -9.88 1.41
CA GLY A 154 -1.78 -9.16 0.80
C GLY A 154 -0.44 -9.49 1.46
N GLY A 155 -0.41 -9.65 2.78
CA GLY A 155 0.78 -10.06 3.53
C GLY A 155 1.30 -11.45 3.19
N VAL A 156 0.43 -12.34 2.73
CA VAL A 156 0.80 -13.68 2.24
C VAL A 156 1.21 -13.64 0.77
N LEU A 157 0.40 -12.99 -0.07
CA LEU A 157 0.62 -12.94 -1.52
C LEU A 157 1.84 -12.12 -1.90
N GLY A 158 2.16 -11.06 -1.15
CA GLY A 158 3.30 -10.18 -1.42
C GLY A 158 4.65 -10.94 -1.43
N PRO A 159 5.04 -11.61 -0.34
CA PRO A 159 6.25 -12.40 -0.30
C PRO A 159 6.29 -13.53 -1.34
N MET A 160 5.16 -14.19 -1.59
CA MET A 160 5.06 -15.23 -2.62
C MET A 160 5.34 -14.66 -4.02
N MET A 161 4.72 -13.53 -4.36
CA MET A 161 4.96 -12.82 -5.61
C MET A 161 6.44 -12.40 -5.73
N GLY A 162 6.97 -11.78 -4.68
CA GLY A 162 8.36 -11.32 -4.67
C GLY A 162 9.36 -12.45 -4.85
N SER A 163 9.19 -13.55 -4.12
CA SER A 163 10.03 -14.73 -4.24
C SER A 163 9.93 -15.38 -5.63
N SER A 164 8.73 -15.50 -6.18
CA SER A 164 8.52 -16.09 -7.51
C SER A 164 9.18 -15.25 -8.60
N ILE A 165 9.02 -13.92 -8.56
CA ILE A 165 9.68 -13.03 -9.53
C ILE A 165 11.20 -13.13 -9.39
N PHE A 166 11.72 -13.16 -8.15
CA PHE A 166 13.15 -13.29 -7.90
C PHE A 166 13.75 -14.57 -8.49
N MET A 167 13.08 -15.70 -8.30
CA MET A 167 13.55 -17.00 -8.79
C MET A 167 13.69 -17.06 -10.31
N HIS A 168 12.83 -16.33 -11.05
CA HIS A 168 12.81 -16.38 -12.52
C HIS A 168 13.57 -15.22 -13.17
N PHE A 169 13.58 -14.05 -12.55
CA PHE A 169 14.04 -12.81 -13.19
C PHE A 169 15.10 -12.05 -12.38
N GLY A 170 15.32 -12.40 -11.11
CA GLY A 170 16.31 -11.75 -10.24
C GLY A 170 15.79 -10.52 -9.48
N TYR A 171 16.71 -9.86 -8.74
CA TYR A 171 16.37 -8.82 -7.75
C TYR A 171 15.66 -7.59 -8.36
N HIS A 172 16.19 -7.04 -9.45
CA HIS A 172 15.68 -5.81 -10.05
C HIS A 172 14.22 -5.94 -10.49
N TRP A 173 13.86 -7.10 -11.01
CA TRP A 173 12.51 -7.38 -11.48
C TRP A 173 11.48 -7.47 -10.36
N VAL A 174 11.89 -7.81 -9.14
CA VAL A 174 10.98 -7.77 -7.98
C VAL A 174 10.56 -6.34 -7.70
N PHE A 175 11.50 -5.40 -7.74
CA PHE A 175 11.20 -3.97 -7.55
C PHE A 175 10.34 -3.42 -8.70
N TYR A 176 10.65 -3.73 -9.94
CA TYR A 176 9.85 -3.31 -11.10
C TYR A 176 8.45 -3.92 -11.09
N GLY A 177 8.32 -5.21 -10.75
CA GLY A 177 7.02 -5.87 -10.60
C GLY A 177 6.17 -5.26 -9.49
N THR A 178 6.81 -4.89 -8.38
CA THR A 178 6.12 -4.21 -7.27
C THR A 178 5.72 -2.77 -7.65
N ALA A 179 6.56 -2.05 -8.40
CA ALA A 179 6.20 -0.74 -8.94
C ALA A 179 5.02 -0.84 -9.92
N LEU A 180 5.02 -1.83 -10.80
CA LEU A 180 3.92 -2.10 -11.73
C LEU A 180 2.62 -2.36 -10.98
N LEU A 181 2.66 -3.15 -9.90
CA LEU A 181 1.50 -3.40 -9.04
C LEU A 181 0.96 -2.10 -8.43
N ALA A 182 1.85 -1.21 -7.93
CA ALA A 182 1.46 0.09 -7.40
C ALA A 182 0.79 0.98 -8.46
N PHE A 183 1.33 1.03 -9.67
CA PHE A 183 0.75 1.80 -10.77
C PHE A 183 -0.56 1.20 -11.28
N THR A 184 -0.70 -0.11 -11.29
CA THR A 184 -1.95 -0.78 -11.64
C THR A 184 -3.06 -0.42 -10.65
N ASP A 185 -2.77 -0.45 -9.36
CA ASP A 185 -3.72 -0.05 -8.32
C ASP A 185 -4.05 1.45 -8.39
N LEU A 186 -3.06 2.29 -8.69
CA LEU A 186 -3.27 3.72 -8.95
C LEU A 186 -4.26 3.96 -10.08
N ILE A 187 -4.07 3.30 -11.22
CA ILE A 187 -4.96 3.40 -12.38
C ILE A 187 -6.36 2.89 -12.02
N PHE A 188 -6.44 1.76 -11.35
CA PHE A 188 -7.70 1.18 -10.89
C PHE A 188 -8.47 2.15 -9.98
N LEU A 189 -7.82 2.76 -9.00
CA LEU A 189 -8.44 3.75 -8.11
C LEU A 189 -8.81 5.04 -8.83
N LEU A 190 -8.03 5.50 -9.81
CA LEU A 190 -8.39 6.66 -10.64
C LEU A 190 -9.72 6.44 -11.38
N PHE A 191 -9.92 5.26 -11.98
CA PHE A 191 -11.19 4.92 -12.63
C PHE A 191 -12.33 4.83 -11.63
N LEU A 192 -12.09 4.21 -10.48
CA LEU A 192 -13.07 4.02 -9.43
C LEU A 192 -13.55 5.37 -8.85
N PHE A 193 -12.63 6.26 -8.54
CA PHE A 193 -12.95 7.59 -7.99
C PHE A 193 -13.59 8.52 -9.03
N ARG A 194 -13.20 8.44 -10.32
CA ARG A 194 -13.89 9.19 -11.39
C ARG A 194 -15.36 8.78 -11.50
N LYS A 195 -15.65 7.49 -11.45
CA LYS A 195 -17.02 6.96 -11.43
C LYS A 195 -17.81 7.50 -10.23
N TYR A 196 -17.17 7.52 -9.06
CA TYR A 196 -17.76 7.99 -7.80
C TYR A 196 -18.10 9.49 -7.82
N LEU A 197 -17.17 10.32 -8.21
CA LEU A 197 -17.36 11.78 -8.25
C LEU A 197 -18.46 12.15 -9.25
N LYS A 198 -18.50 11.53 -10.42
CA LYS A 198 -19.55 11.76 -11.42
C LYS A 198 -20.95 11.40 -10.90
N VAL A 199 -21.09 10.32 -10.13
CA VAL A 199 -22.38 9.92 -9.52
C VAL A 199 -22.82 10.91 -8.43
N ARG A 200 -21.88 11.49 -7.67
CA ARG A 200 -22.18 12.48 -6.64
C ARG A 200 -22.65 13.81 -7.22
N ASP A 201 -22.03 14.27 -8.31
CA ASP A 201 -22.40 15.52 -8.97
C ASP A 201 -23.79 15.44 -9.63
N VAL A 202 -24.14 14.28 -10.20
CA VAL A 202 -25.50 14.06 -10.78
C VAL A 202 -26.61 14.05 -9.72
N ARG A 203 -26.29 13.77 -8.45
CA ARG A 203 -27.29 13.78 -7.35
C ARG A 203 -27.36 15.10 -6.59
N ALA A 204 -26.40 16.00 -6.82
CA ALA A 204 -26.37 17.32 -6.20
C ALA A 204 -27.10 18.39 -7.05
N ASN A 205 -27.43 18.06 -8.31
CA ASN A 205 -28.31 18.80 -9.23
C ASN A 205 -29.68 18.14 -9.30
#